data_9446ede97544e5554b1d1369bd3eec31
#
_entry.id   9446ede97544e5554b1d1369bd3eec31
#
_cell.length_a   1.000
_cell.length_b   1.000
_cell.length_c   1.000
_cell.angle_alpha   90.00
_cell.angle_beta   90.00
_cell.angle_gamma   90.00
#
_symmetry.space_group_name_H-M   'P 1'
#
loop_
_entity.id
_entity.type
_entity.pdbx_description
1 polymer ?
#
loop_
_entity_poly.entity_id
_entity_poly.type
_entity_poly.pdbx_seq_one_letter_code
_entity_poly.pdbx_strand_id
1 'polypeptide(L)'
;MADNEPLIQPDRGQDAISLHLVNRDGFPEWVKKLSTTQRTALEAQKFEGSGYQVGIVPDGDSWFAVGGVANPAELSSWCMAKLAEALPAGTYRRAEGEPGPAVHGWQTAQYVFDRYKQPERPVGPRVLLTKDVGAIDNAIAEAKAVCLVRDLVNTPAEDMGPAALEAQCEELAKAHS
;
A
#
# COMPACT_ATOMS: atom_id res chain seq x y z
N MET A 1 11.00 1.99 -17.56
CA MET A 1 9.76 1.66 -16.83
C MET A 1 10.16 0.61 -15.81
N ALA A 2 10.11 0.93 -14.53
CA ALA A 2 10.26 -0.11 -13.52
C ALA A 2 9.14 -1.11 -13.74
N ASP A 3 9.48 -2.39 -13.92
CA ASP A 3 8.53 -3.49 -13.93
C ASP A 3 7.74 -3.40 -12.64
N ASN A 4 6.51 -2.92 -12.74
CA ASN A 4 5.65 -2.74 -11.58
C ASN A 4 5.13 -4.14 -11.22
N GLU A 5 5.97 -4.90 -10.50
CA GLU A 5 5.55 -6.21 -10.00
C GLU A 5 4.22 -6.05 -9.28
N PRO A 6 3.28 -6.98 -9.47
CA PRO A 6 1.98 -6.91 -8.81
C PRO A 6 2.17 -7.00 -7.30
N LEU A 7 1.93 -5.87 -6.62
CA LEU A 7 2.04 -5.74 -5.16
C LEU A 7 0.75 -6.20 -4.47
N ILE A 8 -0.19 -6.73 -5.23
CA ILE A 8 -1.40 -7.42 -4.77
C ILE A 8 -1.33 -8.84 -5.30
N GLN A 9 -1.47 -9.83 -4.44
CA GLN A 9 -1.38 -11.23 -4.82
C GLN A 9 -2.50 -12.06 -4.19
N PRO A 10 -2.86 -13.21 -4.79
CA PRO A 10 -3.82 -14.14 -4.19
C PRO A 10 -3.35 -14.67 -2.84
N ASP A 11 -4.22 -14.65 -1.85
CA ASP A 11 -3.99 -15.31 -0.57
C ASP A 11 -4.21 -16.84 -0.72
N ARG A 12 -3.13 -17.57 -0.63
CA ARG A 12 -3.09 -19.03 -0.67
C ARG A 12 -2.67 -19.66 0.66
N GLY A 13 -2.65 -18.86 1.73
CA GLY A 13 -2.21 -19.28 3.06
C GLY A 13 -0.69 -19.23 3.25
N GLN A 14 0.05 -18.58 2.35
CA GLN A 14 1.50 -18.36 2.49
C GLN A 14 1.82 -17.48 3.72
N ASP A 15 3.05 -17.55 4.19
CA ASP A 15 3.51 -16.73 5.32
C ASP A 15 3.34 -15.25 5.02
N ALA A 16 2.78 -14.52 5.96
CA ALA A 16 2.54 -13.10 5.84
C ALA A 16 2.48 -12.42 7.22
N ILE A 17 2.90 -11.18 7.26
CA ILE A 17 2.80 -10.32 8.43
C ILE A 17 1.33 -9.90 8.59
N SER A 18 0.78 -10.13 9.78
CA SER A 18 -0.59 -9.72 10.08
C SER A 18 -0.72 -8.19 10.10
N LEU A 19 -1.74 -7.67 9.42
CA LEU A 19 -2.06 -6.25 9.36
C LEU A 19 -3.42 -6.00 10.01
N HIS A 20 -3.41 -5.42 11.20
CA HIS A 20 -4.61 -4.99 11.91
C HIS A 20 -5.01 -3.58 11.48
N LEU A 21 -6.31 -3.35 11.35
CA LEU A 21 -6.85 -2.02 11.09
C LEU A 21 -7.79 -1.62 12.23
N VAL A 22 -7.56 -0.45 12.77
CA VAL A 22 -8.36 0.09 13.86
C VAL A 22 -8.74 1.55 13.57
N ASN A 23 -9.81 2.03 14.17
CA ASN A 23 -10.11 3.46 14.21
C ASN A 23 -9.91 3.98 15.63
N ARG A 24 -9.94 5.30 15.78
CA ARG A 24 -9.74 5.98 17.06
C ARG A 24 -10.72 5.52 18.13
N ASP A 25 -11.97 5.30 17.76
CA ASP A 25 -13.03 4.91 18.71
C ASP A 25 -12.89 3.44 19.14
N GLY A 26 -12.47 2.56 18.23
CA GLY A 26 -12.28 1.13 18.51
C GLY A 26 -10.94 0.79 19.16
N PHE A 27 -9.95 1.67 19.04
CA PHE A 27 -8.60 1.43 19.54
C PHE A 27 -8.56 1.15 21.05
N PRO A 28 -9.28 1.88 21.95
CA PRO A 28 -9.23 1.61 23.38
C PRO A 28 -9.68 0.19 23.76
N GLU A 29 -10.62 -0.39 23.06
CA GLU A 29 -11.07 -1.77 23.29
C GLU A 29 -10.14 -2.80 22.63
N TRP A 30 -9.62 -2.49 21.47
CA TRP A 30 -8.69 -3.36 20.76
C TRP A 30 -7.36 -3.51 21.52
N VAL A 31 -6.81 -2.42 22.02
CA VAL A 31 -5.52 -2.40 22.74
C VAL A 31 -5.57 -3.20 24.05
N LYS A 32 -6.73 -3.36 24.68
CA LYS A 32 -6.89 -4.18 25.89
C LYS A 32 -6.57 -5.66 25.66
N LYS A 33 -6.73 -6.13 24.44
CA LYS A 33 -6.44 -7.53 24.05
C LYS A 33 -4.94 -7.81 23.93
N LEU A 34 -4.11 -6.76 23.90
CA LEU A 34 -2.67 -6.87 23.71
C LEU A 34 -1.94 -7.10 25.04
N SER A 35 -0.77 -7.71 24.97
CA SER A 35 0.15 -7.85 26.11
C SER A 35 0.69 -6.48 26.55
N THR A 36 1.28 -6.43 27.76
CA THR A 36 1.90 -5.21 28.27
C THR A 36 3.01 -4.72 27.33
N THR A 37 3.87 -5.62 26.84
CA THR A 37 4.97 -5.28 25.93
C THR A 37 4.44 -4.66 24.63
N GLN A 38 3.38 -5.24 24.06
CA GLN A 38 2.74 -4.74 22.83
C GLN A 38 2.12 -3.35 23.03
N ARG A 39 1.45 -3.14 24.18
CA ARG A 39 0.88 -1.83 24.52
C ARG A 39 1.96 -0.76 24.68
N THR A 40 3.04 -1.08 25.41
CA THR A 40 4.17 -0.15 25.59
C THR A 40 4.82 0.20 24.25
N ALA A 41 4.92 -0.75 23.31
CA ALA A 41 5.43 -0.49 21.96
C ALA A 41 4.56 0.50 21.19
N LEU A 42 3.23 0.41 21.28
CA LEU A 42 2.31 1.36 20.67
C LEU A 42 2.31 2.74 21.34
N GLU A 43 2.41 2.78 22.68
CA GLU A 43 2.55 4.03 23.43
C GLU A 43 3.82 4.78 23.04
N ALA A 44 4.95 4.08 22.90
CA ALA A 44 6.22 4.67 22.45
C ALA A 44 6.13 5.29 21.06
N GLN A 45 5.29 4.70 20.17
CA GLN A 45 5.02 5.18 18.82
C GLN A 45 3.90 6.23 18.80
N LYS A 46 3.28 6.56 19.94
CA LYS A 46 2.14 7.47 20.07
C LYS A 46 0.97 7.07 19.16
N PHE A 47 0.75 5.75 19.04
CA PHE A 47 -0.32 5.23 18.21
C PHE A 47 -1.65 5.27 18.98
N GLU A 48 -2.65 5.95 18.43
CA GLU A 48 -3.97 6.15 19.02
C GLU A 48 -5.12 5.67 18.12
N GLY A 49 -4.81 4.98 17.01
CA GLY A 49 -5.80 4.53 16.03
C GLY A 49 -6.33 5.66 15.12
N SER A 50 -5.71 6.83 15.13
CA SER A 50 -6.07 7.92 14.22
C SER A 50 -5.72 7.57 12.78
N GLY A 51 -6.48 8.10 11.82
CA GLY A 51 -6.24 7.83 10.41
C GLY A 51 -4.80 8.13 9.98
N TYR A 52 -4.25 7.26 9.11
CA TYR A 52 -2.88 7.30 8.60
C TYR A 52 -1.76 7.02 9.61
N GLN A 53 -2.07 6.72 10.85
CA GLN A 53 -1.05 6.20 11.78
C GLN A 53 -0.66 4.78 11.41
N VAL A 54 0.62 4.48 11.60
CA VAL A 54 1.20 3.14 11.38
C VAL A 54 1.96 2.73 12.64
N GLY A 55 1.66 1.55 13.15
CA GLY A 55 2.35 0.98 14.29
C GLY A 55 2.95 -0.39 13.95
N ILE A 56 4.12 -0.68 14.49
CA ILE A 56 4.78 -1.98 14.43
C ILE A 56 4.81 -2.54 15.84
N VAL A 57 4.30 -3.75 16.01
CA VAL A 57 4.06 -4.35 17.32
C VAL A 57 4.79 -5.68 17.40
N PRO A 58 5.68 -5.89 18.39
CA PRO A 58 6.39 -7.16 18.57
C PRO A 58 5.42 -8.28 18.96
N ASP A 59 5.69 -9.49 18.45
CA ASP A 59 4.91 -10.69 18.75
C ASP A 59 5.83 -11.91 18.83
N GLY A 60 6.39 -12.16 20.02
CA GLY A 60 7.46 -13.15 20.21
C GLY A 60 8.70 -12.79 19.40
N ASP A 61 9.15 -13.74 18.57
CA ASP A 61 10.28 -13.56 17.65
C ASP A 61 9.87 -12.89 16.32
N SER A 62 8.62 -12.47 16.20
CA SER A 62 8.05 -11.84 15.01
C SER A 62 7.40 -10.49 15.37
N TRP A 63 6.57 -9.98 14.49
CA TRP A 63 5.82 -8.74 14.68
C TRP A 63 4.59 -8.69 13.79
N PHE A 64 3.66 -7.83 14.14
CA PHE A 64 2.53 -7.49 13.27
C PHE A 64 2.44 -5.97 13.09
N ALA A 65 1.73 -5.56 12.06
CA ALA A 65 1.46 -4.16 11.79
C ALA A 65 0.05 -3.77 12.23
N VAL A 66 -0.11 -2.51 12.63
CA VAL A 66 -1.43 -1.92 12.87
C VAL A 66 -1.53 -0.58 12.16
N GLY A 67 -2.66 -0.35 11.50
CA GLY A 67 -2.97 0.89 10.81
C GLY A 67 -4.19 1.59 11.37
N GLY A 68 -4.10 2.91 11.53
CA GLY A 68 -5.25 3.75 11.84
C GLY A 68 -6.02 4.09 10.56
N VAL A 69 -7.33 3.80 10.53
CA VAL A 69 -8.24 4.10 9.42
C VAL A 69 -9.53 4.72 9.96
N ALA A 70 -10.28 5.40 9.10
CA ALA A 70 -11.54 6.02 9.51
C ALA A 70 -12.61 4.97 9.88
N ASN A 71 -12.78 3.96 9.04
CA ASN A 71 -13.71 2.86 9.27
C ASN A 71 -13.09 1.52 8.86
N PRO A 72 -12.71 0.65 9.81
CA PRO A 72 -12.13 -0.67 9.50
C PRO A 72 -13.09 -1.63 8.78
N ALA A 73 -14.41 -1.43 8.93
CA ALA A 73 -15.41 -2.26 8.30
C ALA A 73 -15.68 -1.87 6.84
N GLU A 74 -15.42 -0.61 6.49
CA GLU A 74 -15.68 -0.06 5.15
C GLU A 74 -14.49 0.79 4.70
N LEU A 75 -13.53 0.16 4.03
CA LEU A 75 -12.32 0.83 3.60
C LEU A 75 -12.56 1.62 2.31
N SER A 76 -12.04 2.84 2.26
CA SER A 76 -11.93 3.60 1.02
C SER A 76 -10.65 3.21 0.26
N SER A 77 -10.57 3.62 -1.01
CA SER A 77 -9.43 3.31 -1.87
C SER A 77 -8.07 3.75 -1.30
N TRP A 78 -8.03 4.78 -0.45
CA TRP A 78 -6.79 5.34 0.08
C TRP A 78 -6.47 4.97 1.53
N CYS A 79 -7.35 4.22 2.21
CA CYS A 79 -7.18 3.88 3.63
C CYS A 79 -5.84 3.20 3.96
N MET A 80 -5.33 2.37 3.04
CA MET A 80 -4.10 1.60 3.26
C MET A 80 -2.86 2.19 2.58
N ALA A 81 -2.98 3.35 1.92
CA ALA A 81 -1.87 3.98 1.20
C ALA A 81 -0.67 4.29 2.12
N LYS A 82 -0.93 4.89 3.28
CA LYS A 82 0.15 5.23 4.23
C LYS A 82 0.84 4.01 4.82
N LEU A 83 0.11 2.90 4.98
CA LEU A 83 0.69 1.63 5.41
C LEU A 83 1.66 1.09 4.36
N ALA A 84 1.24 1.07 3.08
CA ALA A 84 2.09 0.66 1.98
C ALA A 84 3.34 1.53 1.82
N GLU A 85 3.27 2.82 2.16
CA GLU A 85 4.40 3.75 2.12
C GLU A 85 5.38 3.53 3.27
N ALA A 86 4.87 3.29 4.49
CA ALA A 86 5.66 3.35 5.72
C ALA A 86 6.16 1.99 6.24
N LEU A 87 5.49 0.89 5.90
CA LEU A 87 5.84 -0.43 6.39
C LEU A 87 7.14 -0.96 5.75
N PRO A 88 7.90 -1.81 6.42
CA PRO A 88 9.02 -2.52 5.83
C PRO A 88 8.61 -3.37 4.62
N ALA A 89 9.59 -3.73 3.77
CA ALA A 89 9.36 -4.71 2.71
C ALA A 89 8.91 -6.05 3.30
N GLY A 90 7.95 -6.69 2.62
CA GLY A 90 7.40 -7.97 3.10
C GLY A 90 6.04 -8.27 2.52
N THR A 91 5.52 -9.44 2.88
CA THR A 91 4.18 -9.89 2.50
C THR A 91 3.24 -9.67 3.67
N TYR A 92 2.10 -9.06 3.41
CA TYR A 92 1.12 -8.64 4.40
C TYR A 92 -0.23 -9.28 4.14
N ARG A 93 -0.93 -9.63 5.20
CA ARG A 93 -2.30 -10.11 5.17
C ARG A 93 -3.13 -9.32 6.18
N ARG A 94 -4.27 -8.83 5.75
CA ARG A 94 -5.23 -8.23 6.68
C ARG A 94 -5.71 -9.26 7.70
N ALA A 95 -5.61 -8.93 8.99
CA ALA A 95 -5.98 -9.86 10.07
C ALA A 95 -7.48 -10.17 10.09
N GLU A 96 -8.32 -9.20 9.75
CA GLU A 96 -9.77 -9.33 9.74
C GLU A 96 -10.37 -8.73 8.45
N GLY A 97 -11.12 -9.52 7.70
CA GLY A 97 -11.79 -9.13 6.45
C GLY A 97 -10.84 -8.94 5.27
N GLU A 98 -11.39 -8.48 4.16
CA GLU A 98 -10.64 -8.26 2.92
C GLU A 98 -10.26 -6.79 2.73
N PRO A 99 -9.19 -6.49 2.00
CA PRO A 99 -8.77 -5.12 1.77
C PRO A 99 -9.74 -4.33 0.87
N GLY A 100 -10.55 -5.01 0.05
CA GLY A 100 -11.51 -4.37 -0.83
C GLY A 100 -10.90 -3.27 -1.69
N PRO A 101 -11.55 -2.09 -1.82
CA PRO A 101 -11.05 -0.99 -2.66
C PRO A 101 -9.71 -0.41 -2.18
N ALA A 102 -9.27 -0.68 -0.94
CA ALA A 102 -8.01 -0.17 -0.41
C ALA A 102 -6.76 -0.77 -1.07
N VAL A 103 -6.91 -1.85 -1.86
CA VAL A 103 -5.84 -2.38 -2.72
C VAL A 103 -5.31 -1.33 -3.70
N HIS A 104 -6.16 -0.43 -4.18
CA HIS A 104 -5.76 0.67 -5.05
C HIS A 104 -4.72 1.58 -4.38
N GLY A 105 -4.99 2.05 -3.18
CA GLY A 105 -4.06 2.88 -2.42
C GLY A 105 -2.79 2.15 -2.04
N TRP A 106 -2.89 0.86 -1.69
CA TRP A 106 -1.74 0.02 -1.40
C TRP A 106 -0.77 -0.08 -2.58
N GLN A 107 -1.29 -0.35 -3.78
CA GLN A 107 -0.51 -0.47 -4.99
C GLN A 107 0.11 0.87 -5.40
N THR A 108 -0.71 1.94 -5.45
CA THR A 108 -0.30 3.25 -5.98
C THR A 108 0.59 4.05 -5.05
N ALA A 109 0.55 3.81 -3.73
CA ALA A 109 1.41 4.49 -2.76
C ALA A 109 2.88 4.04 -2.82
N GLN A 110 3.16 2.92 -3.45
CA GLN A 110 4.51 2.40 -3.62
C GLN A 110 5.19 2.87 -4.92
N TYR A 111 4.51 3.73 -5.67
CA TYR A 111 5.08 4.35 -6.86
C TYR A 111 6.29 5.22 -6.51
N VAL A 112 7.37 5.03 -7.23
CA VAL A 112 8.59 5.83 -7.16
C VAL A 112 8.95 6.31 -8.56
N PHE A 113 9.17 7.61 -8.71
CA PHE A 113 9.71 8.18 -9.93
C PHE A 113 11.23 8.24 -9.84
N ASP A 114 11.90 7.32 -10.53
CA ASP A 114 13.35 7.11 -10.44
C ASP A 114 14.12 7.43 -11.74
N ARG A 115 13.46 8.04 -12.72
CA ARG A 115 14.01 8.30 -14.05
C ARG A 115 15.26 9.18 -14.01
N TYR A 116 15.34 10.15 -13.10
CA TYR A 116 16.43 11.12 -13.01
C TYR A 116 17.25 10.99 -11.73
N LYS A 117 16.68 10.43 -10.69
CA LYS A 117 17.34 10.24 -9.41
C LYS A 117 16.90 8.94 -8.77
N GLN A 118 17.87 8.08 -8.48
CA GLN A 118 17.59 6.87 -7.72
C GLN A 118 17.13 7.23 -6.30
N PRO A 119 16.17 6.50 -5.72
CA PRO A 119 15.73 6.72 -4.36
C PRO A 119 16.91 6.51 -3.39
N GLU A 120 17.00 7.34 -2.36
CA GLU A 120 18.07 7.28 -1.36
C GLU A 120 18.11 5.96 -0.58
N ARG A 121 16.97 5.28 -0.52
CA ARG A 121 16.83 3.94 0.07
C ARG A 121 16.00 3.07 -0.85
N PRO A 122 16.53 1.95 -1.32
CA PRO A 122 15.72 0.95 -1.99
C PRO A 122 14.75 0.38 -0.96
N VAL A 123 13.50 0.77 -1.07
CA VAL A 123 12.41 0.19 -0.27
C VAL A 123 11.91 -1.00 -1.07
N GLY A 124 12.14 -2.21 -0.57
CA GLY A 124 11.64 -3.43 -1.22
C GLY A 124 10.10 -3.44 -1.29
N PRO A 125 9.52 -4.37 -2.04
CA PRO A 125 8.08 -4.44 -2.26
C PRO A 125 7.31 -4.78 -0.97
N ARG A 126 6.16 -4.15 -0.79
CA ARG A 126 5.14 -4.53 0.20
C ARG A 126 4.00 -5.19 -0.55
N VAL A 127 3.92 -6.51 -0.46
CA VAL A 127 2.91 -7.32 -1.14
C VAL A 127 1.71 -7.48 -0.21
N LEU A 128 0.51 -7.18 -0.69
CA LEU A 128 -0.74 -7.40 0.04
C LEU A 128 -1.45 -8.62 -0.51
N LEU A 129 -1.83 -9.53 0.38
CA LEU A 129 -2.60 -10.71 0.04
C LEU A 129 -4.10 -10.44 0.13
N THR A 130 -4.86 -10.97 -0.83
CA THR A 130 -6.33 -10.91 -0.84
C THR A 130 -6.92 -12.22 -1.35
N LYS A 131 -8.08 -12.59 -0.82
CA LYS A 131 -8.89 -13.71 -1.32
C LYS A 131 -9.76 -13.31 -2.50
N ASP A 132 -9.98 -12.01 -2.69
CA ASP A 132 -10.70 -11.48 -3.85
C ASP A 132 -9.79 -11.44 -5.08
N VAL A 133 -9.58 -12.62 -5.65
CA VAL A 133 -8.72 -12.79 -6.82
C VAL A 133 -9.27 -12.04 -8.04
N GLY A 134 -10.61 -11.95 -8.16
CA GLY A 134 -11.25 -11.27 -9.29
C GLY A 134 -11.00 -9.77 -9.35
N ALA A 135 -10.71 -9.13 -8.21
CA ALA A 135 -10.40 -7.71 -8.14
C ALA A 135 -8.94 -7.37 -8.44
N ILE A 136 -8.03 -8.34 -8.44
CA ILE A 136 -6.58 -8.11 -8.54
C ILE A 136 -6.21 -7.47 -9.88
N ASP A 137 -6.66 -8.04 -10.99
CA ASP A 137 -6.30 -7.57 -12.33
C ASP A 137 -6.79 -6.14 -12.57
N ASN A 138 -8.00 -5.81 -12.12
CA ASN A 138 -8.53 -4.46 -12.21
C ASN A 138 -7.72 -3.48 -11.36
N ALA A 139 -7.38 -3.83 -10.12
CA ALA A 139 -6.58 -2.99 -9.24
C ALA A 139 -5.18 -2.73 -9.84
N ILE A 140 -4.57 -3.73 -10.46
CA ILE A 140 -3.27 -3.60 -11.13
C ILE A 140 -3.41 -2.69 -12.37
N ALA A 141 -4.46 -2.86 -13.18
CA ALA A 141 -4.69 -2.04 -14.37
C ALA A 141 -4.90 -0.56 -14.01
N GLU A 142 -5.74 -0.28 -13.01
CA GLU A 142 -5.94 1.07 -12.49
C GLU A 142 -4.65 1.69 -11.95
N ALA A 143 -3.89 0.93 -11.17
CA ALA A 143 -2.63 1.41 -10.62
C ALA A 143 -1.59 1.72 -11.73
N LYS A 144 -1.51 0.89 -12.77
CA LYS A 144 -0.64 1.14 -13.95
C LYS A 144 -1.04 2.43 -14.65
N ALA A 145 -2.35 2.68 -14.84
CA ALA A 145 -2.83 3.92 -15.44
C ALA A 145 -2.44 5.15 -14.59
N VAL A 146 -2.61 5.07 -13.27
CA VAL A 146 -2.18 6.14 -12.35
C VAL A 146 -0.67 6.36 -12.39
N CYS A 147 0.13 5.29 -12.40
CA CYS A 147 1.59 5.38 -12.50
C CYS A 147 2.02 6.04 -13.82
N LEU A 148 1.40 5.66 -14.94
CA LEU A 148 1.66 6.30 -16.24
C LEU A 148 1.40 7.81 -16.20
N VAL A 149 0.27 8.24 -15.66
CA VAL A 149 -0.04 9.67 -15.51
C VAL A 149 0.99 10.37 -14.63
N ARG A 150 1.40 9.74 -13.52
CA ARG A 150 2.44 10.29 -12.63
C ARG A 150 3.80 10.40 -13.34
N ASP A 151 4.18 9.42 -14.16
CA ASP A 151 5.41 9.47 -14.95
C ASP A 151 5.38 10.63 -15.93
N LEU A 152 4.27 10.83 -16.64
CA LEU A 152 4.09 11.95 -17.58
C LEU A 152 4.19 13.29 -16.86
N VAL A 153 3.53 13.46 -15.71
CA VAL A 153 3.52 14.70 -14.92
C VAL A 153 4.87 14.98 -14.26
N ASN A 154 5.57 13.95 -13.79
CA ASN A 154 6.86 14.08 -13.12
C ASN A 154 8.02 14.25 -14.09
N THR A 155 7.83 13.93 -15.38
CA THR A 155 8.85 14.14 -16.41
C THR A 155 8.95 15.63 -16.73
N PRO A 156 10.15 16.25 -16.62
CA PRO A 156 10.35 17.66 -16.93
C PRO A 156 9.95 18.02 -18.36
N ALA A 157 9.55 19.28 -18.60
CA ALA A 157 9.09 19.78 -19.89
C ALA A 157 10.13 19.63 -21.00
N GLU A 158 11.42 19.57 -20.67
CA GLU A 158 12.51 19.33 -21.62
C GLU A 158 12.38 17.95 -22.28
N ASP A 159 11.95 16.93 -21.51
CA ASP A 159 11.79 15.55 -21.98
C ASP A 159 10.32 15.20 -22.28
N MET A 160 9.34 16.01 -21.83
CA MET A 160 7.90 15.81 -22.03
C MET A 160 7.30 17.03 -22.77
N GLY A 161 7.83 17.31 -23.96
CA GLY A 161 7.23 18.28 -24.88
C GLY A 161 6.03 17.67 -25.63
N PRO A 162 5.33 18.48 -26.49
CA PRO A 162 4.14 18.03 -27.21
C PRO A 162 4.32 16.74 -28.02
N ALA A 163 5.47 16.63 -28.72
CA ALA A 163 5.77 15.44 -29.53
C ALA A 163 6.01 14.17 -28.67
N ALA A 164 6.62 14.31 -27.49
CA ALA A 164 6.80 13.21 -26.57
C ALA A 164 5.46 12.75 -25.98
N LEU A 165 4.56 13.66 -25.65
CA LEU A 165 3.22 13.35 -25.18
C LEU A 165 2.40 12.66 -26.27
N GLU A 166 2.47 13.12 -27.53
CA GLU A 166 1.82 12.47 -28.68
C GLU A 166 2.32 11.04 -28.84
N ALA A 167 3.62 10.81 -28.80
CA ALA A 167 4.21 9.47 -28.88
C ALA A 167 3.71 8.54 -27.76
N GLN A 168 3.57 9.04 -26.53
CA GLN A 168 3.00 8.23 -25.43
C GLN A 168 1.52 7.88 -25.65
N CYS A 169 0.74 8.79 -26.23
CA CYS A 169 -0.64 8.50 -26.60
C CYS A 169 -0.73 7.43 -27.70
N GLU A 170 0.17 7.49 -28.70
CA GLU A 170 0.23 6.48 -29.76
C GLU A 170 0.63 5.10 -29.23
N GLU A 171 1.62 5.04 -28.31
CA GLU A 171 2.03 3.79 -27.66
C GLU A 171 0.86 3.18 -26.87
N LEU A 172 0.16 4.00 -26.09
CA LEU A 172 -1.01 3.57 -25.33
C LEU A 172 -2.12 3.04 -26.25
N ALA A 173 -2.41 3.75 -27.34
CA ALA A 173 -3.39 3.30 -28.31
C ALA A 173 -3.02 1.96 -28.96
N LYS A 174 -1.75 1.76 -29.33
CA LYS A 174 -1.27 0.50 -29.89
C LYS A 174 -1.35 -0.67 -28.89
N ALA A 175 -1.15 -0.40 -27.60
CA ALA A 175 -1.20 -1.42 -26.56
C ALA A 175 -2.63 -1.90 -26.23
N HIS A 176 -3.67 -1.10 -26.58
CA HIS A 176 -5.07 -1.36 -26.23
C HIS A 176 -6.02 -1.41 -27.43
N SER A 177 -5.50 -1.53 -28.66
CA SER A 177 -6.27 -1.65 -29.92
C SER A 177 -6.53 -3.10 -30.33
#